data_7460fa831d14f7a7bcf51a1cffacc839
#
_entry.id   7460fa831d14f7a7bcf51a1cffacc839
#
_cell.length_a   1.000
_cell.length_b   1.000
_cell.length_c   1.000
_cell.angle_alpha   90.00
_cell.angle_beta   90.00
_cell.angle_gamma   90.00
#
_symmetry.space_group_name_H-M   'P 1'
#
loop_
_entity.id
_entity.type
_entity.pdbx_description
1 polymer ?
#
loop_
_entity_poly.entity_id
_entity_poly.type
_entity_poly.pdbx_seq_one_letter_code
_entity_poly.pdbx_strand_id
1 'polypeptide(L)'
;MEPGAYLISQKMNLYQLAGTLAYGPFQKWVLIPPGKRKEQAALILQRALNWSDQIVLSFINEAKEGYLFPDTYLIDIDADPRQVVQKLLNNYNEKFDAQLQKDLLANNIRNDTALKIASLVERESGGDEDKPLIAGIIWNRLEKKMRLEIDATVQYAIVSQQIVTLATNYQPPSADFNFWPILGPGIVRTIDSPYNTYRIKALPPGPICSPGLSSLKAVAYPAETDALYYLHSSDKQIHTAKTYKEHLENIKKYLE
;
A
#
# COMPACT_ATOMS: atom_id res chain seq x y z
N MET A 1 28.99 -13.20 4.31
CA MET A 1 28.71 -12.76 2.92
C MET A 1 27.28 -12.22 2.92
N GLU A 2 27.07 -10.98 2.47
CA GLU A 2 25.73 -10.38 2.39
C GLU A 2 24.95 -10.96 1.22
N PRO A 3 23.62 -11.16 1.34
CA PRO A 3 22.77 -11.55 0.21
C PRO A 3 22.74 -10.46 -0.87
N GLY A 4 22.89 -10.83 -2.14
CA GLY A 4 22.88 -9.89 -3.26
C GLY A 4 23.59 -10.44 -4.49
N ALA A 5 23.73 -9.60 -5.53
CA ALA A 5 24.47 -9.92 -6.72
C ALA A 5 25.92 -9.43 -6.62
N TYR A 6 26.85 -10.24 -7.09
CA TYR A 6 28.28 -9.96 -7.09
C TYR A 6 28.83 -9.98 -8.52
N LEU A 7 29.66 -9.00 -8.87
CA LEU A 7 30.37 -8.99 -10.14
C LEU A 7 31.57 -9.93 -10.07
N ILE A 8 31.43 -11.12 -10.63
CA ILE A 8 32.47 -12.16 -10.64
C ILE A 8 32.88 -12.43 -12.08
N SER A 9 34.18 -12.51 -12.33
CA SER A 9 34.76 -12.86 -13.64
C SER A 9 35.56 -14.15 -13.52
N GLN A 10 35.53 -14.97 -14.57
CA GLN A 10 36.37 -16.17 -14.68
C GLN A 10 37.90 -15.86 -14.69
N LYS A 11 38.28 -14.61 -14.90
CA LYS A 11 39.68 -14.14 -14.85
C LYS A 11 40.14 -13.78 -13.43
N MET A 12 39.25 -13.77 -12.43
CA MET A 12 39.61 -13.46 -11.05
C MET A 12 40.40 -14.60 -10.43
N ASN A 13 41.50 -14.25 -9.77
CA ASN A 13 42.19 -15.18 -8.89
C ASN A 13 41.47 -15.27 -7.53
N LEU A 14 41.90 -16.23 -6.67
CA LEU A 14 41.24 -16.49 -5.38
C LEU A 14 41.23 -15.26 -4.45
N TYR A 15 42.28 -14.45 -4.43
CA TYR A 15 42.38 -13.24 -3.61
C TYR A 15 41.43 -12.16 -4.10
N GLN A 16 41.28 -11.98 -5.41
CA GLN A 16 40.34 -11.04 -6.01
C GLN A 16 38.91 -11.48 -5.76
N LEU A 17 38.60 -12.77 -5.88
CA LEU A 17 37.29 -13.31 -5.56
C LEU A 17 36.97 -13.11 -4.09
N ALA A 18 37.87 -13.47 -3.19
CA ALA A 18 37.69 -13.24 -1.75
C ALA A 18 37.49 -11.76 -1.41
N GLY A 19 38.27 -10.88 -2.03
CA GLY A 19 38.11 -9.42 -1.89
C GLY A 19 36.75 -8.92 -2.36
N THR A 20 36.27 -9.38 -3.52
CA THR A 20 34.93 -9.03 -4.04
C THR A 20 33.83 -9.47 -3.09
N LEU A 21 33.92 -10.71 -2.57
CA LEU A 21 32.94 -11.22 -1.62
C LEU A 21 32.99 -10.53 -0.25
N ALA A 22 34.16 -10.08 0.19
CA ALA A 22 34.36 -9.34 1.43
C ALA A 22 33.88 -7.88 1.33
N TYR A 23 34.04 -7.25 0.16
CA TYR A 23 33.59 -5.88 -0.11
C TYR A 23 32.06 -5.74 -0.07
N GLY A 24 31.35 -6.79 -0.50
CA GLY A 24 29.88 -6.82 -0.54
C GLY A 24 29.30 -6.87 -1.96
N PRO A 25 28.00 -7.06 -2.06
CA PRO A 25 27.31 -7.13 -3.37
C PRO A 25 27.22 -5.74 -4.01
N PHE A 26 27.15 -5.67 -5.33
CA PHE A 26 26.86 -4.42 -6.05
C PHE A 26 25.35 -4.18 -6.19
N GLN A 27 24.52 -5.23 -6.03
CA GLN A 27 23.05 -5.13 -5.95
C GLN A 27 22.55 -5.87 -4.73
N LYS A 28 21.48 -5.33 -4.11
CA LYS A 28 20.81 -5.94 -2.98
C LYS A 28 19.35 -6.29 -3.32
N TRP A 29 18.88 -7.40 -2.77
CA TRP A 29 17.46 -7.76 -2.79
C TRP A 29 16.71 -6.93 -1.77
N VAL A 30 15.69 -6.20 -2.22
CA VAL A 30 14.84 -5.35 -1.38
C VAL A 30 13.39 -5.77 -1.55
N LEU A 31 12.78 -6.28 -0.49
CA LEU A 31 11.36 -6.59 -0.44
C LEU A 31 10.57 -5.34 -0.06
N ILE A 32 9.63 -4.94 -0.91
CA ILE A 32 8.61 -3.91 -0.63
C ILE A 32 7.28 -4.64 -0.44
N PRO A 33 6.78 -4.78 0.80
CA PRO A 33 5.52 -5.46 1.06
C PRO A 33 4.29 -4.68 0.57
N PRO A 34 3.16 -5.35 0.29
CA PRO A 34 1.90 -4.67 -0.01
C PRO A 34 1.42 -3.81 1.18
N GLY A 35 0.55 -2.86 0.90
CA GLY A 35 -0.01 -1.97 1.91
C GLY A 35 0.93 -0.88 2.43
N LYS A 36 2.12 -0.74 1.85
CA LYS A 36 3.08 0.32 2.23
C LYS A 36 2.77 1.63 1.50
N ARG A 37 2.94 2.74 2.21
CA ARG A 37 2.96 4.08 1.64
C ARG A 37 4.30 4.33 0.97
N LYS A 38 4.36 5.31 0.07
CA LYS A 38 5.62 5.68 -0.61
C LYS A 38 6.75 6.05 0.37
N GLU A 39 6.42 6.70 1.50
CA GLU A 39 7.39 7.03 2.54
C GLU A 39 7.93 5.77 3.23
N GLN A 40 7.08 4.77 3.49
CA GLN A 40 7.52 3.49 4.05
C GLN A 40 8.42 2.72 3.08
N ALA A 41 8.10 2.74 1.77
CA ALA A 41 8.96 2.17 0.74
C ALA A 41 10.32 2.87 0.70
N ALA A 42 10.35 4.20 0.83
CA ALA A 42 11.59 4.99 0.91
C ALA A 42 12.46 4.59 2.10
N LEU A 43 11.86 4.38 3.29
CA LEU A 43 12.61 3.95 4.49
C LEU A 43 13.13 2.51 4.37
N ILE A 44 12.39 1.62 3.72
CA ILE A 44 12.86 0.26 3.41
C ILE A 44 14.10 0.32 2.51
N LEU A 45 14.05 1.15 1.46
CA LEU A 45 15.17 1.37 0.54
C LEU A 45 16.35 2.05 1.24
N GLN A 46 16.09 3.05 2.08
CA GLN A 46 17.12 3.72 2.90
C GLN A 46 17.92 2.70 3.71
N ARG A 47 17.21 1.84 4.42
CA ARG A 47 17.85 0.81 5.26
C ARG A 47 18.65 -0.21 4.45
N ALA A 48 18.13 -0.62 3.30
CA ALA A 48 18.77 -1.63 2.46
C ALA A 48 19.99 -1.09 1.70
N LEU A 49 19.92 0.15 1.20
CA LEU A 49 20.89 0.77 0.31
C LEU A 49 21.79 1.81 1.00
N ASN A 50 21.59 2.06 2.31
CA ASN A 50 22.26 3.11 3.06
C ASN A 50 22.07 4.51 2.47
N TRP A 51 20.86 4.81 2.01
CA TRP A 51 20.55 6.12 1.44
C TRP A 51 20.61 7.23 2.48
N SER A 52 21.13 8.39 2.10
CA SER A 52 21.03 9.59 2.92
C SER A 52 19.60 10.12 2.95
N ASP A 53 19.26 10.96 3.93
CA ASP A 53 17.96 11.59 4.04
C ASP A 53 17.59 12.41 2.80
N GLN A 54 18.56 13.03 2.14
CA GLN A 54 18.35 13.76 0.89
C GLN A 54 17.90 12.83 -0.25
N ILE A 55 18.49 11.64 -0.35
CA ILE A 55 18.09 10.63 -1.33
C ILE A 55 16.68 10.12 -1.02
N VAL A 56 16.36 9.86 0.25
CA VAL A 56 15.03 9.46 0.71
C VAL A 56 13.98 10.52 0.31
N LEU A 57 14.23 11.80 0.59
CA LEU A 57 13.33 12.89 0.22
C LEU A 57 13.17 13.00 -1.30
N SER A 58 14.25 12.83 -2.07
CA SER A 58 14.20 12.80 -3.53
C SER A 58 13.30 11.67 -4.03
N PHE A 59 13.44 10.44 -3.48
CA PHE A 59 12.57 9.31 -3.83
C PHE A 59 11.10 9.61 -3.50
N ILE A 60 10.80 10.12 -2.30
CA ILE A 60 9.43 10.45 -1.87
C ILE A 60 8.79 11.49 -2.81
N ASN A 61 9.55 12.48 -3.27
CA ASN A 61 9.06 13.52 -4.17
C ASN A 61 8.77 12.99 -5.59
N GLU A 62 9.58 12.07 -6.10
CA GLU A 62 9.37 11.44 -7.41
C GLU A 62 8.27 10.39 -7.39
N ALA A 63 8.11 9.69 -6.27
CA ALA A 63 7.18 8.57 -6.14
C ALA A 63 5.72 9.03 -6.05
N LYS A 64 4.86 8.34 -6.80
CA LYS A 64 3.40 8.51 -6.69
C LYS A 64 2.82 7.44 -5.77
N GLU A 65 1.97 7.87 -4.83
CA GLU A 65 1.28 6.94 -3.93
C GLU A 65 0.45 5.92 -4.71
N GLY A 66 0.55 4.65 -4.31
CA GLY A 66 -0.17 3.55 -4.92
C GLY A 66 0.51 2.89 -6.14
N TYR A 67 1.51 3.54 -6.75
CA TYR A 67 2.15 3.06 -7.98
C TYR A 67 3.47 2.32 -7.76
N LEU A 68 3.93 2.21 -6.52
CA LEU A 68 5.15 1.48 -6.17
C LEU A 68 4.78 0.01 -5.93
N PHE A 69 4.74 -0.79 -7.01
CA PHE A 69 4.22 -2.16 -6.90
C PHE A 69 4.99 -2.98 -5.86
N PRO A 70 4.29 -3.68 -4.95
CA PRO A 70 4.92 -4.52 -3.94
C PRO A 70 5.50 -5.79 -4.57
N ASP A 71 6.82 -5.97 -4.41
CA ASP A 71 7.56 -7.12 -4.91
C ASP A 71 8.97 -7.17 -4.28
N THR A 72 9.76 -8.17 -4.65
CA THR A 72 11.18 -8.25 -4.30
C THR A 72 12.03 -7.78 -5.48
N TYR A 73 12.80 -6.74 -5.25
CA TYR A 73 13.59 -6.06 -6.28
C TYR A 73 15.08 -6.25 -6.06
N LEU A 74 15.81 -6.58 -7.12
CA LEU A 74 17.26 -6.49 -7.13
C LEU A 74 17.64 -5.07 -7.55
N ILE A 75 18.27 -4.29 -6.65
CA ILE A 75 18.54 -2.86 -6.82
C ILE A 75 20.03 -2.60 -6.63
N ASP A 76 20.63 -1.78 -7.52
CA ASP A 76 22.01 -1.34 -7.40
C ASP A 76 22.18 -0.49 -6.12
N ILE A 77 23.28 -0.69 -5.40
CA ILE A 77 23.52 0.02 -4.13
C ILE A 77 23.63 1.54 -4.37
N ASP A 78 24.17 1.94 -5.51
CA ASP A 78 24.33 3.32 -5.95
C ASP A 78 23.22 3.82 -6.89
N ALA A 79 22.09 3.09 -6.97
CA ALA A 79 20.98 3.46 -7.84
C ALA A 79 20.45 4.86 -7.55
N ASP A 80 20.23 5.64 -8.59
CA ASP A 80 19.52 6.91 -8.52
C ASP A 80 18.05 6.67 -8.10
N PRO A 81 17.50 7.48 -7.17
CA PRO A 81 16.12 7.35 -6.70
C PRO A 81 15.07 7.30 -7.82
N ARG A 82 15.26 8.07 -8.91
CA ARG A 82 14.36 8.08 -10.07
C ARG A 82 14.37 6.76 -10.81
N GLN A 83 15.55 6.13 -10.94
CA GLN A 83 15.67 4.81 -11.57
C GLN A 83 14.93 3.75 -10.74
N VAL A 84 15.03 3.84 -9.41
CA VAL A 84 14.30 2.94 -8.51
C VAL A 84 12.80 3.16 -8.64
N VAL A 85 12.30 4.41 -8.58
CA VAL A 85 10.87 4.72 -8.80
C VAL A 85 10.39 4.17 -10.14
N GLN A 86 11.17 4.37 -11.22
CA GLN A 86 10.82 3.87 -12.55
C GLN A 86 10.77 2.34 -12.60
N LYS A 87 11.69 1.65 -11.91
CA LYS A 87 11.70 0.19 -11.81
C LYS A 87 10.43 -0.34 -11.14
N LEU A 88 10.00 0.29 -10.03
CA LEU A 88 8.79 -0.09 -9.32
C LEU A 88 7.53 0.21 -10.15
N LEU A 89 7.51 1.34 -10.85
CA LEU A 89 6.43 1.73 -11.75
C LEU A 89 6.34 0.80 -12.98
N ASN A 90 7.46 0.39 -13.54
CA ASN A 90 7.47 -0.57 -14.66
C ASN A 90 6.87 -1.91 -14.23
N ASN A 91 7.20 -2.39 -13.02
CA ASN A 91 6.61 -3.60 -12.48
C ASN A 91 5.09 -3.43 -12.22
N TYR A 92 4.65 -2.25 -11.74
CA TYR A 92 3.22 -1.93 -11.64
C TYR A 92 2.54 -2.07 -13.01
N ASN A 93 3.09 -1.48 -14.05
CA ASN A 93 2.52 -1.54 -15.40
C ASN A 93 2.51 -2.97 -15.98
N GLU A 94 3.50 -3.78 -15.65
CA GLU A 94 3.55 -5.19 -16.03
C GLU A 94 2.50 -6.04 -15.32
N LYS A 95 2.37 -5.87 -13.99
CA LYS A 95 1.44 -6.66 -13.15
C LYS A 95 -0.01 -6.20 -13.28
N PHE A 96 -0.24 -4.91 -13.47
CA PHE A 96 -1.52 -4.34 -13.83
C PHE A 96 -1.71 -4.42 -15.34
N ASP A 97 -1.77 -5.65 -15.83
CA ASP A 97 -1.66 -6.00 -17.24
C ASP A 97 -2.86 -5.56 -18.09
N ALA A 98 -2.70 -5.68 -19.41
CA ALA A 98 -3.72 -5.25 -20.37
C ALA A 98 -5.05 -6.02 -20.23
N GLN A 99 -5.01 -7.29 -19.78
CA GLN A 99 -6.23 -8.06 -19.59
C GLN A 99 -7.02 -7.54 -18.40
N LEU A 100 -6.38 -7.33 -17.25
CA LEU A 100 -7.03 -6.78 -16.05
C LEU A 100 -7.59 -5.37 -16.33
N GLN A 101 -6.84 -4.52 -17.05
CA GLN A 101 -7.31 -3.19 -17.45
C GLN A 101 -8.54 -3.27 -18.38
N LYS A 102 -8.54 -4.20 -19.32
CA LYS A 102 -9.67 -4.44 -20.23
C LYS A 102 -10.92 -4.88 -19.46
N ASP A 103 -10.75 -5.80 -18.50
CA ASP A 103 -11.88 -6.31 -17.72
C ASP A 103 -12.47 -5.23 -16.80
N LEU A 104 -11.64 -4.38 -16.22
CA LEU A 104 -12.09 -3.20 -15.49
C LEU A 104 -12.88 -2.24 -16.39
N LEU A 105 -12.36 -1.92 -17.56
CA LEU A 105 -13.03 -1.03 -18.52
C LEU A 105 -14.35 -1.61 -19.01
N ALA A 106 -14.46 -2.93 -19.21
CA ALA A 106 -15.71 -3.59 -19.56
C ALA A 106 -16.80 -3.39 -18.50
N ASN A 107 -16.41 -3.21 -17.24
CA ASN A 107 -17.28 -2.88 -16.13
C ASN A 107 -17.39 -1.36 -15.85
N ASN A 108 -16.95 -0.49 -16.78
CA ASN A 108 -16.88 0.96 -16.63
C ASN A 108 -16.02 1.44 -15.45
N ILE A 109 -15.02 0.66 -15.04
CA ILE A 109 -14.11 0.99 -13.96
C ILE A 109 -12.81 1.54 -14.57
N ARG A 110 -12.48 2.79 -14.23
CA ARG A 110 -11.22 3.41 -14.64
C ARG A 110 -10.06 2.87 -13.80
N ASN A 111 -8.87 2.82 -14.38
CA ASN A 111 -7.66 2.33 -13.71
C ASN A 111 -7.34 3.10 -12.42
N ASP A 112 -7.52 4.43 -12.41
CA ASP A 112 -7.33 5.25 -11.20
C ASP A 112 -8.35 4.91 -10.10
N THR A 113 -9.60 4.64 -10.49
CA THR A 113 -10.65 4.20 -9.57
C THR A 113 -10.32 2.83 -8.99
N ALA A 114 -9.90 1.90 -9.83
CA ALA A 114 -9.50 0.56 -9.40
C ALA A 114 -8.34 0.61 -8.39
N LEU A 115 -7.32 1.42 -8.66
CA LEU A 115 -6.17 1.57 -7.77
C LEU A 115 -6.56 2.18 -6.40
N LYS A 116 -7.44 3.19 -6.40
CA LYS A 116 -7.96 3.77 -5.16
C LYS A 116 -8.67 2.72 -4.31
N ILE A 117 -9.62 1.98 -4.89
CA ILE A 117 -10.37 0.94 -4.18
C ILE A 117 -9.42 -0.19 -3.74
N ALA A 118 -8.50 -0.63 -4.59
CA ALA A 118 -7.54 -1.66 -4.24
C ALA A 118 -6.67 -1.26 -3.03
N SER A 119 -6.29 0.01 -2.92
CA SER A 119 -5.55 0.51 -1.76
C SER A 119 -6.37 0.51 -0.46
N LEU A 120 -7.69 0.66 -0.55
CA LEU A 120 -8.61 0.52 0.58
C LEU A 120 -8.75 -0.96 0.96
N VAL A 121 -9.04 -1.83 -0.01
CA VAL A 121 -9.13 -3.29 0.18
C VAL A 121 -7.86 -3.84 0.82
N GLU A 122 -6.68 -3.40 0.37
CA GLU A 122 -5.39 -3.83 0.91
C GLU A 122 -5.24 -3.51 2.41
N ARG A 123 -5.81 -2.40 2.88
CA ARG A 123 -5.73 -1.98 4.27
C ARG A 123 -6.82 -2.56 5.17
N GLU A 124 -7.95 -2.96 4.58
CA GLU A 124 -9.11 -3.49 5.30
C GLU A 124 -9.10 -5.02 5.40
N SER A 125 -8.40 -5.73 4.50
CA SER A 125 -8.41 -7.19 4.47
C SER A 125 -7.57 -7.81 5.59
N GLY A 126 -8.09 -8.88 6.18
CA GLY A 126 -7.35 -9.75 7.09
C GLY A 126 -6.42 -10.73 6.38
N GLY A 127 -6.68 -10.97 5.09
CA GLY A 127 -5.93 -11.86 4.21
C GLY A 127 -6.40 -11.74 2.75
N ASP A 128 -5.80 -12.50 1.84
CA ASP A 128 -6.16 -12.45 0.42
C ASP A 128 -7.58 -12.98 0.15
N GLU A 129 -8.08 -13.88 0.99
CA GLU A 129 -9.40 -14.52 0.87
C GLU A 129 -10.55 -13.53 1.09
N ASP A 130 -10.35 -12.51 1.94
CA ASP A 130 -11.37 -11.51 2.26
C ASP A 130 -11.50 -10.43 1.18
N LYS A 131 -10.46 -10.22 0.39
CA LYS A 131 -10.35 -9.10 -0.55
C LYS A 131 -11.51 -9.01 -1.53
N PRO A 132 -11.94 -10.09 -2.20
CA PRO A 132 -13.09 -10.02 -3.12
C PRO A 132 -14.38 -9.60 -2.42
N LEU A 133 -14.61 -10.08 -1.19
CA LEU A 133 -15.81 -9.74 -0.41
C LEU A 133 -15.79 -8.28 0.05
N ILE A 134 -14.66 -7.80 0.55
CA ILE A 134 -14.49 -6.38 0.93
C ILE A 134 -14.66 -5.47 -0.27
N ALA A 135 -14.09 -5.84 -1.44
CA ALA A 135 -14.28 -5.11 -2.68
C ALA A 135 -15.77 -5.02 -3.07
N GLY A 136 -16.51 -6.13 -2.98
CA GLY A 136 -17.95 -6.16 -3.24
C GLY A 136 -18.74 -5.23 -2.30
N ILE A 137 -18.40 -5.23 -1.00
CA ILE A 137 -19.04 -4.34 -0.03
C ILE A 137 -18.73 -2.86 -0.32
N ILE A 138 -17.49 -2.53 -0.70
CA ILE A 138 -17.12 -1.17 -1.09
C ILE A 138 -17.92 -0.72 -2.33
N TRP A 139 -18.05 -1.57 -3.35
CA TRP A 139 -18.87 -1.29 -4.53
C TRP A 139 -20.33 -1.08 -4.17
N ASN A 140 -20.93 -1.92 -3.33
CA ASN A 140 -22.31 -1.78 -2.86
C ASN A 140 -22.54 -0.45 -2.13
N ARG A 141 -21.61 -0.03 -1.28
CA ARG A 141 -21.69 1.27 -0.59
C ARG A 141 -21.60 2.45 -1.56
N LEU A 142 -20.70 2.38 -2.55
CA LEU A 142 -20.56 3.42 -3.56
C LEU A 142 -21.83 3.55 -4.42
N GLU A 143 -22.40 2.45 -4.86
CA GLU A 143 -23.65 2.43 -5.63
C GLU A 143 -24.82 3.04 -4.84
N LYS A 144 -24.91 2.71 -3.55
CA LYS A 144 -25.92 3.26 -2.64
C LYS A 144 -25.60 4.67 -2.13
N LYS A 145 -24.52 5.31 -2.63
CA LYS A 145 -24.05 6.64 -2.18
C LYS A 145 -23.87 6.73 -0.65
N MET A 146 -23.45 5.63 -0.04
CA MET A 146 -23.07 5.56 1.37
C MET A 146 -21.66 6.09 1.58
N ARG A 147 -21.34 6.51 2.79
CA ARG A 147 -19.97 6.76 3.22
C ARG A 147 -19.24 5.43 3.33
N LEU A 148 -17.94 5.40 2.98
CA LEU A 148 -17.16 4.16 3.09
C LEU A 148 -16.75 3.87 4.54
N GLU A 149 -16.54 4.91 5.36
CA GLU A 149 -16.22 4.81 6.78
C GLU A 149 -15.05 3.88 7.09
N ILE A 150 -13.96 4.08 6.34
CA ILE A 150 -12.73 3.29 6.40
C ILE A 150 -11.69 4.02 7.24
N ASP A 151 -11.29 3.45 8.37
CA ASP A 151 -10.34 4.02 9.32
C ASP A 151 -8.99 4.36 8.69
N ALA A 152 -8.49 3.48 7.83
CA ALA A 152 -7.21 3.66 7.14
C ALA A 152 -7.14 4.98 6.33
N THR A 153 -8.27 5.49 5.84
CA THR A 153 -8.32 6.77 5.14
C THR A 153 -8.11 7.97 6.07
N VAL A 154 -8.59 7.87 7.31
CA VAL A 154 -8.39 8.89 8.35
C VAL A 154 -6.96 8.85 8.88
N GLN A 155 -6.43 7.64 9.13
CA GLN A 155 -5.02 7.44 9.48
C GLN A 155 -4.09 8.05 8.42
N TYR A 156 -4.38 7.78 7.13
CA TYR A 156 -3.64 8.37 6.01
C TYR A 156 -3.69 9.90 6.02
N ALA A 157 -4.88 10.48 6.24
CA ALA A 157 -5.06 11.93 6.28
C ALA A 157 -4.24 12.59 7.39
N ILE A 158 -4.31 12.06 8.63
CA ILE A 158 -3.55 12.56 9.78
C ILE A 158 -2.05 12.51 9.51
N VAL A 159 -1.58 11.36 9.11
CA VAL A 159 -0.15 11.12 8.88
C VAL A 159 0.37 11.95 7.70
N SER A 160 -0.44 12.15 6.65
CA SER A 160 -0.03 13.01 5.52
C SER A 160 0.22 14.46 5.96
N GLN A 161 -0.55 15.00 6.88
CA GLN A 161 -0.30 16.34 7.44
C GLN A 161 1.01 16.38 8.23
N GLN A 162 1.30 15.35 9.03
CA GLN A 162 2.56 15.25 9.77
C GLN A 162 3.77 15.16 8.81
N ILE A 163 3.67 14.35 7.75
CA ILE A 163 4.73 14.20 6.74
C ILE A 163 4.99 15.52 6.01
N VAL A 164 3.96 16.29 5.67
CA VAL A 164 4.15 17.62 5.07
C VAL A 164 4.96 18.52 6.01
N THR A 165 4.69 18.49 7.31
CA THR A 165 5.44 19.26 8.32
C THR A 165 6.91 18.81 8.40
N LEU A 166 7.17 17.50 8.37
CA LEU A 166 8.55 16.99 8.32
C LEU A 166 9.27 17.42 7.03
N ALA A 167 8.61 17.30 5.89
CA ALA A 167 9.17 17.67 4.60
C ALA A 167 9.53 19.17 4.51
N THR A 168 8.73 20.07 5.12
CA THR A 168 9.06 21.50 5.19
C THR A 168 10.33 21.79 5.99
N ASN A 169 10.71 20.88 6.89
CA ASN A 169 11.94 20.95 7.66
C ASN A 169 13.10 20.12 7.03
N TYR A 170 12.94 19.68 5.78
CA TYR A 170 13.90 18.82 5.08
C TYR A 170 14.23 17.51 5.83
N GLN A 171 13.26 16.95 6.53
CA GLN A 171 13.42 15.71 7.28
C GLN A 171 12.49 14.63 6.73
N PRO A 172 12.99 13.42 6.39
CA PRO A 172 12.14 12.27 6.15
C PRO A 172 11.54 11.77 7.48
N PRO A 173 10.44 10.98 7.43
CA PRO A 173 9.98 10.26 8.61
C PRO A 173 11.09 9.36 9.18
N SER A 174 11.13 9.21 10.51
CA SER A 174 12.06 8.29 11.16
C SER A 174 11.69 6.81 10.96
N ALA A 175 12.62 5.91 11.21
CA ALA A 175 12.41 4.47 11.02
C ALA A 175 11.29 3.89 11.92
N ASP A 176 11.06 4.51 13.06
CA ASP A 176 10.02 4.15 14.05
C ASP A 176 8.73 4.98 13.89
N PHE A 177 8.63 5.80 12.84
CA PHE A 177 7.45 6.63 12.59
C PHE A 177 6.21 5.76 12.38
N ASN A 178 5.14 6.06 13.14
CA ASN A 178 3.90 5.30 13.04
C ASN A 178 3.01 5.82 11.89
N PHE A 179 3.03 5.12 10.77
CA PHE A 179 2.25 5.47 9.57
C PHE A 179 0.76 5.14 9.66
N TRP A 180 0.37 4.31 10.62
CA TRP A 180 -0.99 3.82 10.79
C TRP A 180 -1.40 3.86 12.25
N PRO A 181 -1.53 5.07 12.84
CA PRO A 181 -1.83 5.23 14.27
C PRO A 181 -3.23 4.70 14.62
N ILE A 182 -3.38 4.11 15.80
CA ILE A 182 -4.70 3.76 16.33
C ILE A 182 -5.50 5.04 16.53
N LEU A 183 -6.72 5.07 16.01
CA LEU A 183 -7.59 6.22 16.09
C LEU A 183 -8.30 6.25 17.45
N GLY A 184 -8.22 7.36 18.15
CA GLY A 184 -8.97 7.58 19.37
C GLY A 184 -10.47 7.77 19.12
N PRO A 185 -11.31 7.58 20.13
CA PRO A 185 -12.76 7.75 20.01
C PRO A 185 -13.14 9.12 19.44
N GLY A 186 -14.02 9.14 18.44
CA GLY A 186 -14.56 10.36 17.83
C GLY A 186 -13.65 11.12 16.87
N ILE A 187 -12.33 10.81 16.80
CA ILE A 187 -11.38 11.52 15.95
C ILE A 187 -11.74 11.45 14.46
N VAL A 188 -12.34 10.35 14.03
CA VAL A 188 -12.77 10.15 12.64
C VAL A 188 -13.73 11.22 12.13
N ARG A 189 -14.47 11.87 13.03
CA ARG A 189 -15.44 12.93 12.68
C ARG A 189 -14.81 14.33 12.65
N THR A 190 -13.64 14.52 13.25
CA THR A 190 -13.01 15.84 13.42
C THR A 190 -12.04 16.18 12.30
N ILE A 191 -11.43 15.17 11.69
CA ILE A 191 -10.40 15.38 10.67
C ILE A 191 -11.02 15.93 9.38
N ASP A 192 -10.67 17.18 9.03
CA ASP A 192 -11.08 17.82 7.79
C ASP A 192 -10.08 17.50 6.70
N SER A 193 -10.42 16.51 5.88
CA SER A 193 -9.58 16.04 4.78
C SER A 193 -10.43 15.41 3.69
N PRO A 194 -10.09 15.61 2.41
CA PRO A 194 -10.75 14.95 1.29
C PRO A 194 -10.53 13.43 1.29
N TYR A 195 -9.60 12.93 2.10
CA TYR A 195 -9.41 11.49 2.32
C TYR A 195 -10.35 10.92 3.37
N ASN A 196 -11.00 11.73 4.20
CA ASN A 196 -11.83 11.25 5.30
C ASN A 196 -13.17 10.68 4.81
N THR A 197 -13.23 9.36 4.64
CA THR A 197 -14.42 8.66 4.16
C THR A 197 -15.57 8.56 5.18
N TYR A 198 -15.39 9.04 6.40
CA TYR A 198 -16.48 9.29 7.35
C TYR A 198 -17.23 10.60 7.07
N ARG A 199 -16.63 11.53 6.31
CA ARG A 199 -17.23 12.83 5.98
C ARG A 199 -17.69 12.95 4.53
N ILE A 200 -17.01 12.26 3.61
CA ILE A 200 -17.33 12.26 2.19
C ILE A 200 -18.12 11.01 1.78
N LYS A 201 -18.99 11.15 0.77
CA LYS A 201 -19.74 10.04 0.14
C LYS A 201 -19.14 9.68 -1.21
N ALA A 202 -17.82 9.57 -1.25
CA ALA A 202 -17.06 9.32 -2.47
C ALA A 202 -15.77 8.57 -2.13
N LEU A 203 -15.05 8.15 -3.16
CA LEU A 203 -13.68 7.69 -3.02
C LEU A 203 -12.75 8.84 -2.65
N PRO A 204 -11.66 8.55 -1.93
CA PRO A 204 -10.61 9.53 -1.69
C PRO A 204 -9.99 10.03 -3.00
N PRO A 205 -9.29 11.19 -3.00
CA PRO A 205 -8.68 11.76 -4.20
C PRO A 205 -7.63 10.85 -4.86
N GLY A 206 -6.93 10.04 -4.06
CA GLY A 206 -5.90 9.12 -4.51
C GLY A 206 -5.84 7.84 -3.67
N PRO A 207 -5.00 6.87 -4.04
CA PRO A 207 -4.74 5.70 -3.22
C PRO A 207 -4.06 6.08 -1.90
N ILE A 208 -4.18 5.23 -0.88
CA ILE A 208 -3.60 5.46 0.46
C ILE A 208 -2.37 4.59 0.73
N CYS A 209 -2.10 3.62 -0.12
CA CYS A 209 -0.92 2.75 -0.09
C CYS A 209 -0.74 2.08 -1.45
N SER A 210 0.36 1.36 -1.65
CA SER A 210 0.59 0.51 -2.82
C SER A 210 -0.05 -0.87 -2.60
N PRO A 211 -1.13 -1.21 -3.32
CA PRO A 211 -1.80 -2.50 -3.19
C PRO A 211 -1.06 -3.60 -3.95
N GLY A 212 -1.21 -4.83 -3.49
CA GLY A 212 -0.78 -6.03 -4.21
C GLY A 212 -1.72 -6.41 -5.35
N LEU A 213 -1.28 -7.36 -6.19
CA LEU A 213 -2.06 -7.85 -7.33
C LEU A 213 -3.40 -8.46 -6.91
N SER A 214 -3.45 -9.15 -5.75
CA SER A 214 -4.68 -9.73 -5.23
C SER A 214 -5.75 -8.67 -4.94
N SER A 215 -5.37 -7.50 -4.41
CA SER A 215 -6.29 -6.39 -4.18
C SER A 215 -6.77 -5.76 -5.49
N LEU A 216 -5.91 -5.61 -6.49
CA LEU A 216 -6.30 -5.13 -7.83
C LEU A 216 -7.28 -6.10 -8.50
N LYS A 217 -7.01 -7.41 -8.43
CA LYS A 217 -7.93 -8.44 -8.95
C LYS A 217 -9.25 -8.47 -8.20
N ALA A 218 -9.25 -8.30 -6.88
CA ALA A 218 -10.47 -8.26 -6.08
C ALA A 218 -11.42 -7.12 -6.51
N VAL A 219 -10.86 -5.98 -6.92
CA VAL A 219 -11.66 -4.85 -7.44
C VAL A 219 -12.26 -5.15 -8.81
N ALA A 220 -11.53 -5.85 -9.68
CA ALA A 220 -12.02 -6.24 -11.01
C ALA A 220 -13.04 -7.39 -10.95
N TYR A 221 -12.85 -8.30 -10.01
CA TYR A 221 -13.64 -9.52 -9.81
C TYR A 221 -14.13 -9.60 -8.36
N PRO A 222 -14.99 -8.65 -7.93
CA PRO A 222 -15.51 -8.65 -6.56
C PRO A 222 -16.42 -9.85 -6.33
N ALA A 223 -16.48 -10.33 -5.10
CA ALA A 223 -17.49 -11.32 -4.74
C ALA A 223 -18.89 -10.72 -4.82
N GLU A 224 -19.83 -11.49 -5.38
CA GLU A 224 -21.25 -11.14 -5.33
C GLU A 224 -21.75 -11.18 -3.90
N THR A 225 -22.25 -10.05 -3.42
CA THR A 225 -22.78 -9.91 -2.06
C THR A 225 -23.79 -8.76 -2.02
N ASP A 226 -24.73 -8.85 -1.11
CA ASP A 226 -25.63 -7.75 -0.76
C ASP A 226 -25.27 -7.08 0.59
N ALA A 227 -24.16 -7.53 1.20
CA ALA A 227 -23.65 -6.96 2.43
C ALA A 227 -23.20 -5.49 2.24
N LEU A 228 -23.43 -4.71 3.32
CA LEU A 228 -23.01 -3.31 3.41
C LEU A 228 -22.05 -3.05 4.57
N TYR A 229 -21.96 -4.01 5.50
CA TYR A 229 -21.15 -3.92 6.71
C TYR A 229 -20.34 -5.20 6.89
N TYR A 230 -19.20 -5.07 7.51
CA TYR A 230 -18.36 -6.19 7.92
C TYR A 230 -17.59 -5.85 9.20
N LEU A 231 -17.08 -6.86 9.85
CA LEU A 231 -16.08 -6.78 10.92
C LEU A 231 -15.22 -8.05 10.88
N HIS A 232 -14.04 -7.97 11.45
CA HIS A 232 -13.19 -9.14 11.71
C HIS A 232 -13.24 -9.47 13.20
N SER A 233 -13.52 -10.73 13.52
CA SER A 233 -13.39 -11.24 14.88
C SER A 233 -11.91 -11.44 15.27
N SER A 234 -11.64 -11.75 16.53
CA SER A 234 -10.28 -11.93 17.06
C SER A 234 -9.50 -13.06 16.37
N ASP A 235 -10.18 -14.05 15.82
CA ASP A 235 -9.63 -15.14 15.00
C ASP A 235 -9.46 -14.77 13.52
N LYS A 236 -9.66 -13.48 13.17
CA LYS A 236 -9.57 -12.88 11.82
C LYS A 236 -10.63 -13.36 10.84
N GLN A 237 -11.70 -14.03 11.29
CA GLN A 237 -12.82 -14.34 10.41
C GLN A 237 -13.63 -13.09 10.11
N ILE A 238 -14.02 -12.93 8.84
CA ILE A 238 -14.87 -11.82 8.40
C ILE A 238 -16.34 -12.16 8.61
N HIS A 239 -17.08 -11.27 9.25
CA HIS A 239 -18.52 -11.37 9.47
C HIS A 239 -19.22 -10.20 8.79
N THR A 240 -20.14 -10.51 7.90
CA THR A 240 -20.84 -9.52 7.08
C THR A 240 -22.27 -9.29 7.57
N ALA A 241 -22.83 -8.13 7.20
CA ALA A 241 -24.22 -7.80 7.48
C ALA A 241 -24.79 -6.90 6.37
N LYS A 242 -26.11 -7.06 6.10
CA LYS A 242 -26.84 -6.25 5.11
C LYS A 242 -27.35 -4.95 5.74
N THR A 243 -27.69 -4.99 7.02
CA THR A 243 -28.26 -3.86 7.75
C THR A 243 -27.38 -3.46 8.93
N TYR A 244 -27.50 -2.19 9.35
CA TYR A 244 -26.78 -1.70 10.51
C TYR A 244 -27.20 -2.43 11.79
N LYS A 245 -28.46 -2.86 11.89
CA LYS A 245 -28.95 -3.64 13.04
C LYS A 245 -28.20 -4.98 13.14
N GLU A 246 -28.12 -5.74 12.05
CA GLU A 246 -27.36 -6.99 11.99
C GLU A 246 -25.87 -6.77 12.31
N HIS A 247 -25.31 -5.65 11.85
CA HIS A 247 -23.92 -5.29 12.17
C HIS A 247 -23.71 -5.08 13.65
N LEU A 248 -24.63 -4.39 14.35
CA LEU A 248 -24.57 -4.24 15.81
C LEU A 248 -24.70 -5.59 16.55
N GLU A 249 -25.53 -6.49 16.02
CA GLU A 249 -25.65 -7.85 16.56
C GLU A 249 -24.33 -8.64 16.38
N ASN A 250 -23.67 -8.47 15.22
CA ASN A 250 -22.34 -9.06 14.97
C ASN A 250 -21.27 -8.48 15.92
N ILE A 251 -21.24 -7.17 16.13
CA ILE A 251 -20.33 -6.54 17.10
C ILE A 251 -20.47 -7.17 18.47
N LYS A 252 -21.71 -7.25 18.98
CA LYS A 252 -21.99 -7.83 20.29
C LYS A 252 -21.62 -9.30 20.38
N LYS A 253 -21.75 -10.05 19.29
CA LYS A 253 -21.49 -11.48 19.27
C LYS A 253 -20.02 -11.83 19.15
N TYR A 254 -19.25 -11.04 18.39
CA TYR A 254 -17.90 -11.41 17.97
C TYR A 254 -16.79 -10.52 18.53
N LEU A 255 -17.13 -9.34 19.10
CA LEU A 255 -16.14 -8.40 19.63
C LEU A 255 -16.32 -8.09 21.13
N GLU A 256 -17.47 -8.40 21.73
CA GLU A 256 -17.76 -8.30 23.18
C GLU A 256 -17.81 -9.71 23.80
#